data_f4986a8b9fffb1a0161f6547853d999d
#
_entry.id   f4986a8b9fffb1a0161f6547853d999d
#
_cell.length_a   1.000
_cell.length_b   1.000
_cell.length_c   1.000
_cell.angle_alpha   90.00
_cell.angle_beta   90.00
_cell.angle_gamma   90.00
#
_symmetry.space_group_name_H-M   'P 1'
#
loop_
_entity.id
_entity.type
_entity.pdbx_description
1 polymer ?
#
loop_
_entity_poly.entity_id
_entity_poly.type
_entity_poly.pdbx_seq_one_letter_code
_entity_poly.pdbx_strand_id
1 'polypeptide(L)'
;MHYEKFQDGTVKCIEDEIPFEVPEGWSWCRLRDLLNVCSSKRVLQSDWKNEGIPFYRAREIVKLSENDFVENDLFISKEHYLELEKNYGIPQSGDLMVSGVGTIGKVYIVKPEDQFYYKDASVLCFENRNKMLVSKFAKILLESSFVQLQMRENSKGTTVDTITISAAMNYLCIVPPQNEQVRIVAAVQQAIVKVNEIQFNKDNLHSTITILKSKILDLAIRGKLVPQDPNDEPASVLLERIRAEKEELIKHGKIKRDKKESVIFKGDDNSYYEKVGNNVNCIDEKIP
;
A
#
# COMPACT_ATOMS: atom_id res chain seq x y z
N MET A 1 4.88 8.85 39.55
CA MET A 1 6.25 8.46 39.14
C MET A 1 6.31 6.97 38.94
N HIS A 2 6.86 6.53 37.81
CA HIS A 2 6.97 5.12 37.41
C HIS A 2 8.38 4.60 37.66
N TYR A 3 8.47 3.39 38.19
CA TYR A 3 9.74 2.75 38.54
C TYR A 3 9.77 1.32 37.99
N GLU A 4 10.90 0.92 37.39
CA GLU A 4 11.22 -0.46 37.04
C GLU A 4 12.05 -1.07 38.19
N LYS A 5 11.59 -2.21 38.72
CA LYS A 5 12.32 -2.97 39.74
C LYS A 5 12.94 -4.20 39.14
N PHE A 6 14.25 -4.36 39.31
CA PHE A 6 15.00 -5.50 38.78
C PHE A 6 15.07 -6.64 39.81
N GLN A 7 15.39 -7.84 39.36
CA GLN A 7 15.49 -9.04 40.23
C GLN A 7 16.59 -8.93 41.27
N ASP A 8 17.66 -8.19 41.02
CA ASP A 8 18.75 -7.90 41.95
C ASP A 8 18.35 -6.89 43.03
N GLY A 9 17.10 -6.41 43.03
CA GLY A 9 16.56 -5.43 43.96
C GLY A 9 16.82 -3.98 43.57
N THR A 10 17.55 -3.72 42.51
CA THR A 10 17.74 -2.34 41.99
C THR A 10 16.43 -1.76 41.46
N VAL A 11 16.30 -0.43 41.59
CA VAL A 11 15.11 0.31 41.14
C VAL A 11 15.56 1.46 40.26
N LYS A 12 14.99 1.56 39.07
CA LYS A 12 15.23 2.65 38.10
C LYS A 12 13.95 3.47 37.94
N CYS A 13 14.05 4.79 38.02
CA CYS A 13 12.96 5.67 37.55
C CYS A 13 12.88 5.62 36.06
N ILE A 14 11.69 5.39 35.51
CA ILE A 14 11.39 5.32 34.07
C ILE A 14 10.37 6.38 33.64
N GLU A 15 10.18 7.41 34.44
CA GLU A 15 9.20 8.47 34.18
C GLU A 15 9.41 9.12 32.80
N ASP A 16 10.67 9.34 32.41
CA ASP A 16 11.03 9.93 31.13
C ASP A 16 10.77 8.98 29.94
N GLU A 17 10.58 7.67 30.22
CA GLU A 17 10.25 6.67 29.20
C GLU A 17 8.73 6.53 29.00
N ILE A 18 7.89 7.03 29.94
CA ILE A 18 6.43 6.92 29.92
C ILE A 18 5.83 8.10 29.15
N PRO A 19 5.27 7.89 27.96
CA PRO A 19 4.82 9.00 27.11
C PRO A 19 3.40 9.50 27.47
N PHE A 20 2.61 8.69 28.18
CA PHE A 20 1.23 9.00 28.56
C PHE A 20 0.75 8.12 29.70
N GLU A 21 -0.27 8.55 30.40
CA GLU A 21 -0.93 7.76 31.43
C GLU A 21 -1.80 6.65 30.81
N VAL A 22 -1.83 5.49 31.44
CA VAL A 22 -2.68 4.37 31.02
C VAL A 22 -3.94 4.26 31.90
N PRO A 23 -5.06 3.70 31.39
CA PRO A 23 -6.27 3.49 32.18
C PRO A 23 -6.03 2.63 33.41
N GLU A 24 -6.90 2.79 34.43
CA GLU A 24 -6.89 1.91 35.60
C GLU A 24 -7.04 0.43 35.15
N GLY A 25 -6.25 -0.44 35.73
CA GLY A 25 -6.20 -1.86 35.39
C GLY A 25 -5.26 -2.22 34.24
N TRP A 26 -4.66 -1.21 33.58
CA TRP A 26 -3.57 -1.44 32.63
C TRP A 26 -2.21 -1.34 33.31
N SER A 27 -1.20 -1.95 32.72
CA SER A 27 0.16 -1.91 33.24
C SER A 27 1.20 -1.64 32.17
N TRP A 28 2.25 -0.92 32.58
CA TRP A 28 3.49 -0.82 31.80
C TRP A 28 4.38 -2.03 32.09
N CYS A 29 5.02 -2.58 31.07
CA CYS A 29 5.98 -3.68 31.19
C CYS A 29 6.99 -3.63 30.07
N ARG A 30 8.03 -4.45 30.12
CA ARG A 30 8.93 -4.67 29.00
C ARG A 30 8.41 -5.81 28.10
N LEU A 31 8.75 -5.76 26.83
CA LEU A 31 8.31 -6.80 25.87
C LEU A 31 8.76 -8.20 26.31
N ARG A 32 9.94 -8.34 26.91
CA ARG A 32 10.45 -9.61 27.49
C ARG A 32 9.53 -10.24 28.52
N ASP A 33 8.70 -9.44 29.18
CA ASP A 33 7.76 -9.92 30.19
C ASP A 33 6.51 -10.54 29.55
N LEU A 34 6.27 -10.27 28.28
CA LEU A 34 5.10 -10.68 27.51
C LEU A 34 5.40 -11.77 26.48
N LEU A 35 6.49 -11.61 25.73
CA LEU A 35 6.86 -12.45 24.59
C LEU A 35 8.34 -12.81 24.67
N ASN A 36 8.67 -14.03 24.23
CA ASN A 36 10.07 -14.39 24.00
C ASN A 36 10.48 -13.97 22.60
N VAL A 37 11.59 -13.25 22.47
CA VAL A 37 12.11 -12.81 21.16
C VAL A 37 13.29 -13.68 20.78
N CYS A 38 13.19 -14.34 19.64
CA CYS A 38 14.22 -15.22 19.13
C CYS A 38 14.48 -15.03 17.64
N SER A 39 15.57 -15.61 17.16
CA SER A 39 15.91 -15.72 15.75
C SER A 39 16.07 -17.18 15.38
N SER A 40 16.00 -17.48 14.07
CA SER A 40 16.18 -18.84 13.57
C SER A 40 17.63 -19.29 13.60
N LYS A 41 17.85 -20.60 13.45
CA LYS A 41 19.15 -21.14 13.09
C LYS A 41 19.47 -20.75 11.64
N ARG A 42 20.70 -20.32 11.42
CA ARG A 42 21.19 -19.90 10.11
C ARG A 42 21.12 -21.05 9.10
N VAL A 43 20.48 -20.80 7.96
CA VAL A 43 20.46 -21.65 6.78
C VAL A 43 21.44 -21.08 5.76
N LEU A 44 22.37 -21.91 5.27
CA LEU A 44 23.38 -21.49 4.30
C LEU A 44 22.76 -21.38 2.90
N GLN A 45 23.39 -20.58 2.03
CA GLN A 45 22.94 -20.46 0.63
C GLN A 45 23.03 -21.78 -0.15
N SER A 46 23.97 -22.66 0.21
CA SER A 46 24.08 -24.01 -0.35
C SER A 46 22.85 -24.88 -0.15
N ASP A 47 22.08 -24.60 0.91
CA ASP A 47 20.91 -25.38 1.30
C ASP A 47 19.61 -24.83 0.70
N TRP A 48 19.70 -23.70 -0.02
CA TRP A 48 18.55 -23.09 -0.67
C TRP A 48 18.12 -23.89 -1.89
N LYS A 49 16.81 -23.98 -2.11
CA LYS A 49 16.15 -24.74 -3.17
C LYS A 49 15.15 -23.85 -3.91
N ASN A 50 14.74 -24.27 -5.10
CA ASN A 50 13.70 -23.63 -5.90
C ASN A 50 12.30 -24.18 -5.57
N GLU A 51 12.22 -25.28 -4.82
CA GLU A 51 10.98 -25.92 -4.37
C GLU A 51 11.16 -26.57 -3.00
N GLY A 52 10.07 -26.82 -2.28
CA GLY A 52 10.08 -27.43 -0.96
C GLY A 52 9.33 -26.61 0.09
N ILE A 53 9.89 -26.52 1.29
CA ILE A 53 9.32 -25.70 2.38
C ILE A 53 9.74 -24.23 2.19
N PRO A 54 8.79 -23.27 2.19
CA PRO A 54 9.09 -21.85 2.05
C PRO A 54 10.13 -21.36 3.06
N PHE A 55 11.09 -20.55 2.59
CA PHE A 55 12.09 -19.90 3.41
C PHE A 55 11.93 -18.38 3.33
N TYR A 56 11.41 -17.76 4.39
CA TYR A 56 11.04 -16.36 4.41
C TYR A 56 12.17 -15.46 4.88
N ARG A 57 12.40 -14.38 4.14
CA ARG A 57 13.25 -13.25 4.50
C ARG A 57 12.36 -12.09 4.96
N ALA A 58 12.93 -10.98 5.37
CA ALA A 58 12.17 -9.80 5.77
C ALA A 58 11.15 -9.34 4.71
N ARG A 59 11.49 -9.41 3.42
CA ARG A 59 10.59 -9.00 2.33
C ARG A 59 9.33 -9.86 2.23
N GLU A 60 9.43 -11.17 2.49
CA GLU A 60 8.27 -12.07 2.50
C GLU A 60 7.37 -11.78 3.68
N ILE A 61 7.95 -11.52 4.86
CA ILE A 61 7.19 -11.11 6.06
C ILE A 61 6.45 -9.79 5.83
N VAL A 62 7.09 -8.80 5.18
CA VAL A 62 6.42 -7.55 4.80
C VAL A 62 5.20 -7.82 3.92
N LYS A 63 5.34 -8.62 2.86
CA LYS A 63 4.23 -8.96 1.96
C LYS A 63 3.11 -9.73 2.67
N LEU A 64 3.46 -10.70 3.51
CA LEU A 64 2.50 -11.46 4.31
C LEU A 64 1.74 -10.55 5.30
N SER A 65 2.43 -9.56 5.90
CA SER A 65 1.79 -8.62 6.82
C SER A 65 0.74 -7.71 6.16
N GLU A 66 0.91 -7.44 4.86
CA GLU A 66 0.07 -6.53 4.07
C GLU A 66 -1.05 -7.25 3.30
N ASN A 67 -0.76 -8.44 2.75
CA ASN A 67 -1.65 -9.13 1.81
C ASN A 67 -2.11 -10.52 2.28
N ASP A 68 -1.65 -10.99 3.45
CA ASP A 68 -1.86 -12.36 3.94
C ASP A 68 -1.38 -13.48 2.99
N PHE A 69 -0.68 -13.11 1.92
CA PHE A 69 -0.16 -14.00 0.88
C PHE A 69 1.18 -13.46 0.34
N VAL A 70 2.06 -14.39 0.00
CA VAL A 70 3.31 -14.09 -0.72
C VAL A 70 3.63 -15.19 -1.73
N GLU A 71 3.97 -14.77 -2.95
CA GLU A 71 4.63 -15.63 -3.91
C GLU A 71 6.10 -15.75 -3.51
N ASN A 72 6.51 -16.99 -3.14
CA ASN A 72 7.85 -17.25 -2.62
C ASN A 72 8.76 -17.82 -3.72
N ASP A 73 10.02 -17.38 -3.73
CA ASP A 73 11.04 -17.81 -4.69
C ASP A 73 12.20 -18.58 -4.03
N LEU A 74 12.13 -18.79 -2.71
CA LEU A 74 13.19 -19.41 -1.95
C LEU A 74 12.64 -20.47 -0.98
N PHE A 75 13.23 -21.66 -1.04
CA PHE A 75 12.78 -22.82 -0.28
C PHE A 75 13.95 -23.53 0.37
N ILE A 76 13.64 -24.46 1.29
CA ILE A 76 14.57 -25.46 1.84
C ILE A 76 13.99 -26.86 1.66
N SER A 77 14.82 -27.90 1.70
CA SER A 77 14.30 -29.26 1.60
C SER A 77 13.48 -29.65 2.83
N LYS A 78 12.55 -30.57 2.65
CA LYS A 78 11.71 -31.07 3.75
C LYS A 78 12.55 -31.75 4.85
N GLU A 79 13.59 -32.47 4.48
CA GLU A 79 14.50 -33.12 5.40
C GLU A 79 15.22 -32.10 6.27
N HIS A 80 15.76 -31.03 5.67
CA HIS A 80 16.42 -29.96 6.40
C HIS A 80 15.45 -29.23 7.31
N TYR A 81 14.21 -28.97 6.86
CA TYR A 81 13.17 -28.37 7.69
C TYR A 81 12.87 -29.22 8.95
N LEU A 82 12.71 -30.56 8.81
CA LEU A 82 12.46 -31.46 9.93
C LEU A 82 13.65 -31.53 10.91
N GLU A 83 14.87 -31.43 10.41
CA GLU A 83 16.05 -31.34 11.25
C GLU A 83 16.08 -30.03 12.07
N LEU A 84 15.77 -28.90 11.42
CA LEU A 84 15.67 -27.59 12.07
C LEU A 84 14.56 -27.56 13.11
N GLU A 85 13.38 -28.09 12.78
CA GLU A 85 12.24 -28.23 13.70
C GLU A 85 12.62 -29.00 14.97
N LYS A 86 13.24 -30.17 14.78
CA LYS A 86 13.65 -31.07 15.89
C LYS A 86 14.69 -30.42 16.81
N ASN A 87 15.68 -29.72 16.25
CA ASN A 87 16.84 -29.25 17.00
C ASN A 87 16.69 -27.82 17.52
N TYR A 88 15.93 -26.98 16.85
CA TYR A 88 15.86 -25.53 17.12
C TYR A 88 14.43 -24.99 17.25
N GLY A 89 13.42 -25.80 16.88
CA GLY A 89 12.04 -25.38 16.83
C GLY A 89 11.69 -24.53 15.58
N ILE A 90 10.40 -24.35 15.41
CA ILE A 90 9.80 -23.57 14.34
C ILE A 90 8.75 -22.61 14.91
N PRO A 91 8.38 -21.52 14.19
CA PRO A 91 7.27 -20.67 14.59
C PRO A 91 5.98 -21.47 14.75
N GLN A 92 5.22 -21.16 15.79
CA GLN A 92 3.95 -21.82 16.10
C GLN A 92 2.77 -20.89 15.82
N SER A 93 1.60 -21.48 15.61
CA SER A 93 0.37 -20.70 15.44
C SER A 93 0.15 -19.71 16.60
N GLY A 94 0.00 -18.44 16.23
CA GLY A 94 -0.15 -17.34 17.18
C GLY A 94 1.15 -16.60 17.52
N ASP A 95 2.31 -17.11 17.11
CA ASP A 95 3.57 -16.37 17.17
C ASP A 95 3.55 -15.21 16.14
N LEU A 96 4.39 -14.21 16.36
CA LEU A 96 4.46 -13.03 15.51
C LEU A 96 5.82 -12.96 14.83
N MET A 97 5.82 -13.02 13.50
CA MET A 97 7.02 -12.83 12.69
C MET A 97 7.19 -11.35 12.40
N VAL A 98 8.34 -10.80 12.78
CA VAL A 98 8.64 -9.38 12.67
C VAL A 98 9.81 -9.16 11.71
N SER A 99 9.62 -8.28 10.72
CA SER A 99 10.70 -7.88 9.83
C SER A 99 11.74 -7.06 10.60
N GLY A 100 12.97 -7.55 10.66
CA GLY A 100 14.04 -6.99 11.47
C GLY A 100 15.06 -6.15 10.68
N VAL A 101 15.01 -6.14 9.33
CA VAL A 101 15.99 -5.47 8.46
C VAL A 101 15.28 -4.80 7.28
N GLY A 102 15.73 -3.62 6.90
CA GLY A 102 15.18 -2.84 5.79
C GLY A 102 13.85 -2.20 6.16
N THR A 103 12.73 -2.71 5.68
CA THR A 103 11.40 -2.30 6.15
C THR A 103 11.14 -2.99 7.50
N ILE A 104 11.59 -2.38 8.58
CA ILE A 104 11.52 -2.93 9.93
C ILE A 104 10.11 -2.82 10.53
N GLY A 105 9.79 -3.73 11.47
CA GLY A 105 8.60 -3.63 12.34
C GLY A 105 7.28 -4.02 11.69
N LYS A 106 7.28 -4.65 10.51
CA LYS A 106 6.07 -5.26 9.93
C LYS A 106 5.82 -6.61 10.60
N VAL A 107 4.55 -6.88 10.92
CA VAL A 107 4.17 -8.02 11.77
C VAL A 107 3.21 -8.96 11.04
N TYR A 108 3.60 -10.22 10.95
CA TYR A 108 2.74 -11.32 10.48
C TYR A 108 2.42 -12.27 11.63
N ILE A 109 1.16 -12.63 11.82
CA ILE A 109 0.74 -13.63 12.80
C ILE A 109 0.75 -14.99 12.13
N VAL A 110 1.51 -15.95 12.69
CA VAL A 110 1.58 -17.33 12.19
C VAL A 110 0.22 -18.00 12.32
N LYS A 111 -0.27 -18.55 11.21
CA LYS A 111 -1.55 -19.25 11.11
C LYS A 111 -1.37 -20.75 11.40
N PRO A 112 -2.44 -21.49 11.74
CA PRO A 112 -2.35 -22.95 11.99
C PRO A 112 -1.88 -23.77 10.79
N GLU A 113 -2.19 -23.30 9.57
CA GLU A 113 -1.83 -23.92 8.29
C GLU A 113 -0.44 -23.58 7.79
N ASP A 114 0.25 -22.62 8.42
CA ASP A 114 1.55 -22.17 7.97
C ASP A 114 2.63 -23.22 8.22
N GLN A 115 3.41 -23.48 7.18
CA GLN A 115 4.61 -24.30 7.24
C GLN A 115 5.75 -23.59 6.51
N PHE A 116 6.69 -23.01 7.24
CA PHE A 116 7.85 -22.29 6.69
C PHE A 116 9.01 -22.26 7.68
N TYR A 117 10.17 -21.91 7.18
CA TYR A 117 11.30 -21.47 8.00
C TYR A 117 11.69 -20.05 7.63
N TYR A 118 12.53 -19.40 8.39
CA TYR A 118 12.82 -17.96 8.18
C TYR A 118 14.31 -17.65 8.33
N LYS A 119 14.73 -16.52 7.72
CA LYS A 119 16.12 -16.11 7.69
C LYS A 119 16.54 -15.46 8.99
N ASP A 120 17.61 -15.99 9.59
CA ASP A 120 18.30 -15.42 10.74
C ASP A 120 18.70 -13.94 10.52
N ALA A 121 18.76 -13.18 11.58
CA ALA A 121 19.13 -11.76 11.63
C ALA A 121 18.25 -10.81 10.81
N SER A 122 17.43 -11.29 9.87
CA SER A 122 16.53 -10.44 9.08
C SER A 122 15.06 -10.53 9.46
N VAL A 123 14.68 -11.62 10.11
CA VAL A 123 13.35 -11.85 10.67
C VAL A 123 13.51 -12.28 12.12
N LEU A 124 12.68 -11.72 13.00
CA LEU A 124 12.59 -12.11 14.40
C LEU A 124 11.25 -12.83 14.63
N CYS A 125 11.26 -13.86 15.47
CA CYS A 125 10.07 -14.51 15.96
C CYS A 125 9.80 -14.02 17.39
N PHE A 126 8.60 -13.47 17.61
CA PHE A 126 8.11 -13.08 18.91
C PHE A 126 7.12 -14.17 19.35
N GLU A 127 7.61 -15.08 20.17
CA GLU A 127 6.88 -16.27 20.60
C GLU A 127 5.81 -15.91 21.63
N ASN A 128 4.56 -16.21 21.32
CA ASN A 128 3.40 -15.99 22.20
C ASN A 128 2.90 -17.33 22.81
N ARG A 129 3.81 -18.18 23.20
CA ARG A 129 3.48 -19.56 23.63
C ARG A 129 2.68 -19.62 24.92
N ASN A 130 2.90 -18.67 25.82
CA ASN A 130 2.15 -18.59 27.09
C ASN A 130 0.74 -18.01 26.91
N LYS A 131 0.36 -17.59 25.69
CA LYS A 131 -0.93 -16.95 25.35
C LYS A 131 -1.30 -15.81 26.31
N MET A 132 -0.29 -15.11 26.83
CA MET A 132 -0.45 -13.96 27.70
C MET A 132 -1.10 -12.80 26.98
N LEU A 133 -0.82 -12.68 25.67
CA LEU A 133 -1.44 -11.72 24.77
C LEU A 133 -2.36 -12.39 23.77
N VAL A 134 -3.46 -11.74 23.43
CA VAL A 134 -4.20 -12.06 22.21
C VAL A 134 -3.31 -11.67 21.03
N SER A 135 -2.94 -12.62 20.15
CA SER A 135 -1.97 -12.38 19.07
C SER A 135 -2.33 -11.18 18.17
N LYS A 136 -3.63 -10.97 17.91
CA LYS A 136 -4.11 -9.77 17.16
C LYS A 136 -3.88 -8.48 17.95
N PHE A 137 -4.02 -8.50 19.29
CA PHE A 137 -3.68 -7.35 20.11
C PHE A 137 -2.17 -7.11 20.13
N ALA A 138 -1.36 -8.17 20.24
CA ALA A 138 0.09 -8.08 20.15
C ALA A 138 0.54 -7.46 18.82
N LYS A 139 -0.09 -7.83 17.69
CA LYS A 139 0.15 -7.17 16.40
C LYS A 139 -0.19 -5.68 16.46
N ILE A 140 -1.36 -5.29 16.97
CA ILE A 140 -1.76 -3.88 17.12
C ILE A 140 -0.75 -3.11 17.98
N LEU A 141 -0.31 -3.71 19.09
CA LEU A 141 0.69 -3.12 19.98
C LEU A 141 2.02 -2.88 19.27
N LEU A 142 2.55 -3.89 18.58
CA LEU A 142 3.83 -3.82 17.88
C LEU A 142 3.78 -2.86 16.65
N GLU A 143 2.64 -2.75 15.99
CA GLU A 143 2.42 -1.83 14.87
C GLU A 143 1.99 -0.42 15.31
N SER A 144 1.76 -0.19 16.61
CA SER A 144 1.45 1.14 17.14
C SER A 144 2.61 2.11 16.92
N SER A 145 2.28 3.40 16.72
CA SER A 145 3.30 4.45 16.55
C SER A 145 4.30 4.50 17.70
N PHE A 146 3.84 4.18 18.90
CA PHE A 146 4.65 4.17 20.12
C PHE A 146 5.76 3.09 20.07
N VAL A 147 5.42 1.84 19.73
CA VAL A 147 6.42 0.75 19.65
C VAL A 147 7.25 0.89 18.37
N GLN A 148 6.65 1.33 17.26
CA GLN A 148 7.37 1.60 16.01
C GLN A 148 8.43 2.69 16.16
N LEU A 149 8.20 3.70 17.01
CA LEU A 149 9.20 4.73 17.32
C LEU A 149 10.39 4.10 18.04
N GLN A 150 10.17 3.29 19.06
CA GLN A 150 11.22 2.56 19.78
C GLN A 150 12.02 1.64 18.86
N MET A 151 11.35 0.92 17.94
CA MET A 151 12.01 0.09 16.93
C MET A 151 12.97 0.92 16.07
N ARG A 152 12.53 2.08 15.57
CA ARG A 152 13.34 2.98 14.72
C ARG A 152 14.50 3.62 15.47
N GLU A 153 14.29 4.06 16.70
CA GLU A 153 15.34 4.69 17.51
C GLU A 153 16.44 3.71 17.89
N ASN A 154 16.08 2.46 18.17
CA ASN A 154 17.02 1.41 18.59
C ASN A 154 17.57 0.57 17.42
N SER A 155 17.17 0.86 16.16
CA SER A 155 17.61 0.11 14.99
C SER A 155 18.69 0.81 14.16
N LYS A 156 19.03 2.06 14.47
CA LYS A 156 19.96 2.89 13.70
C LYS A 156 21.34 2.23 13.59
N GLY A 157 21.55 1.56 12.46
CA GLY A 157 22.85 0.98 12.07
C GLY A 157 23.64 1.94 11.17
N THR A 158 24.90 1.61 10.95
CA THR A 158 25.78 2.40 10.07
C THR A 158 25.44 2.25 8.59
N THR A 159 24.76 1.17 8.20
CA THR A 159 24.48 0.85 6.78
C THR A 159 23.02 0.50 6.53
N VAL A 160 22.37 -0.28 7.42
CA VAL A 160 20.98 -0.69 7.31
C VAL A 160 20.39 -0.76 8.71
N ASP A 161 19.17 -0.24 8.87
CA ASP A 161 18.42 -0.33 10.12
C ASP A 161 18.12 -1.80 10.46
N THR A 162 18.47 -2.20 11.68
CA THR A 162 18.34 -3.59 12.13
C THR A 162 17.82 -3.66 13.56
N ILE A 163 16.73 -4.40 13.78
CA ILE A 163 16.23 -4.70 15.14
C ILE A 163 17.06 -5.85 15.71
N THR A 164 17.67 -5.61 16.89
CA THR A 164 18.34 -6.67 17.64
C THR A 164 17.39 -7.31 18.64
N ILE A 165 17.61 -8.58 18.98
CA ILE A 165 16.83 -9.29 20.03
C ILE A 165 16.89 -8.53 21.35
N SER A 166 18.10 -8.08 21.75
CA SER A 166 18.29 -7.33 23.01
C SER A 166 17.50 -6.02 23.03
N ALA A 167 17.48 -5.27 21.92
CA ALA A 167 16.67 -4.04 21.82
C ALA A 167 15.18 -4.36 21.91
N ALA A 168 14.71 -5.34 21.14
CA ALA A 168 13.31 -5.73 21.10
C ALA A 168 12.79 -6.17 22.48
N MET A 169 13.57 -6.96 23.22
CA MET A 169 13.21 -7.41 24.56
C MET A 169 13.02 -6.24 25.56
N ASN A 170 13.64 -5.10 25.32
CA ASN A 170 13.57 -3.92 26.18
C ASN A 170 12.52 -2.88 25.76
N TYR A 171 11.78 -3.11 24.68
CA TYR A 171 10.69 -2.18 24.29
C TYR A 171 9.68 -2.04 25.42
N LEU A 172 9.33 -0.81 25.75
CA LEU A 172 8.29 -0.50 26.69
C LEU A 172 6.92 -0.78 26.03
N CYS A 173 6.08 -1.49 26.75
CA CYS A 173 4.78 -1.96 26.25
C CYS A 173 3.69 -1.68 27.29
N ILE A 174 2.46 -1.63 26.79
CA ILE A 174 1.25 -1.55 27.63
C ILE A 174 0.46 -2.85 27.55
N VAL A 175 -0.12 -3.27 28.64
CA VAL A 175 -0.90 -4.50 28.71
C VAL A 175 -2.25 -4.21 29.40
N PRO A 176 -3.37 -4.28 28.65
CA PRO A 176 -4.71 -4.29 29.21
C PRO A 176 -5.10 -5.68 29.72
N PRO A 177 -6.13 -5.79 30.55
CA PRO A 177 -6.73 -7.08 30.91
C PRO A 177 -7.12 -7.89 29.66
N GLN A 178 -6.99 -9.21 29.69
CA GLN A 178 -7.14 -10.09 28.52
C GLN A 178 -8.51 -9.92 27.81
N ASN A 179 -9.60 -9.79 28.56
CA ASN A 179 -10.92 -9.56 27.97
C ASN A 179 -11.01 -8.19 27.28
N GLU A 180 -10.23 -7.21 27.72
CA GLU A 180 -10.16 -5.90 27.09
C GLU A 180 -9.34 -5.93 25.82
N GLN A 181 -8.26 -6.72 25.76
CA GLN A 181 -7.53 -6.96 24.52
C GLN A 181 -8.46 -7.44 23.40
N VAL A 182 -9.37 -8.39 23.70
CA VAL A 182 -10.36 -8.89 22.72
C VAL A 182 -11.29 -7.78 22.24
N ARG A 183 -11.78 -6.93 23.17
CA ARG A 183 -12.66 -5.80 22.80
C ARG A 183 -11.92 -4.75 21.96
N ILE A 184 -10.67 -4.45 22.29
CA ILE A 184 -9.81 -3.54 21.51
C ILE A 184 -9.62 -4.08 20.10
N VAL A 185 -9.29 -5.35 19.94
CA VAL A 185 -9.14 -5.99 18.62
C VAL A 185 -10.42 -5.86 17.80
N ALA A 186 -11.58 -6.15 18.40
CA ALA A 186 -12.87 -6.02 17.70
C ALA A 186 -13.15 -4.58 17.25
N ALA A 187 -12.91 -3.61 18.16
CA ALA A 187 -13.12 -2.19 17.85
C ALA A 187 -12.19 -1.69 16.74
N VAL A 188 -10.91 -2.07 16.78
CA VAL A 188 -9.92 -1.71 15.73
C VAL A 188 -10.31 -2.33 14.38
N GLN A 189 -10.71 -3.59 14.35
CA GLN A 189 -11.17 -4.25 13.12
C GLN A 189 -12.40 -3.55 12.50
N GLN A 190 -13.39 -3.19 13.32
CA GLN A 190 -14.55 -2.42 12.85
C GLN A 190 -14.17 -1.05 12.30
N ALA A 191 -13.24 -0.35 12.98
CA ALA A 191 -12.76 0.95 12.51
C ALA A 191 -12.04 0.84 11.15
N ILE A 192 -11.19 -0.17 10.98
CA ILE A 192 -10.48 -0.42 9.71
C ILE A 192 -11.47 -0.71 8.57
N VAL A 193 -12.52 -1.51 8.81
CA VAL A 193 -13.56 -1.76 7.80
C VAL A 193 -14.19 -0.45 7.34
N LYS A 194 -14.57 0.43 8.28
CA LYS A 194 -15.15 1.74 7.94
C LYS A 194 -14.19 2.64 7.16
N VAL A 195 -12.91 2.65 7.52
CA VAL A 195 -11.89 3.40 6.78
C VAL A 195 -11.78 2.91 5.34
N ASN A 196 -11.78 1.58 5.13
CA ASN A 196 -11.73 0.98 3.80
C ASN A 196 -12.99 1.30 2.97
N GLU A 197 -14.17 1.31 3.58
CA GLU A 197 -15.43 1.73 2.92
C GLU A 197 -15.35 3.20 2.47
N ILE A 198 -14.83 4.08 3.31
CA ILE A 198 -14.65 5.50 2.97
C ILE A 198 -13.67 5.65 1.80
N GLN A 199 -12.56 4.94 1.83
CA GLN A 199 -11.57 4.97 0.74
C GLN A 199 -12.18 4.49 -0.57
N PHE A 200 -12.89 3.36 -0.57
CA PHE A 200 -13.59 2.82 -1.73
C PHE A 200 -14.59 3.81 -2.32
N ASN A 201 -15.40 4.46 -1.47
CA ASN A 201 -16.36 5.47 -1.90
C ASN A 201 -15.69 6.70 -2.51
N LYS A 202 -14.55 7.14 -1.95
CA LYS A 202 -13.73 8.23 -2.49
C LYS A 202 -13.21 7.90 -3.90
N ASP A 203 -12.70 6.69 -4.11
CA ASP A 203 -12.16 6.25 -5.39
C ASP A 203 -13.27 6.13 -6.45
N ASN A 204 -14.45 5.63 -6.08
CA ASN A 204 -15.64 5.59 -6.94
C ASN A 204 -16.12 7.00 -7.31
N LEU A 205 -16.12 7.95 -6.37
CA LEU A 205 -16.49 9.33 -6.65
C LEU A 205 -15.52 9.96 -7.65
N HIS A 206 -14.22 9.73 -7.50
CA HIS A 206 -13.21 10.24 -8.42
C HIS A 206 -13.39 9.71 -9.85
N SER A 207 -13.63 8.42 -10.01
CA SER A 207 -13.91 7.80 -11.32
C SER A 207 -15.20 8.34 -11.95
N THR A 208 -16.26 8.51 -11.15
CA THR A 208 -17.54 9.09 -11.58
C THR A 208 -17.36 10.53 -12.08
N ILE A 209 -16.60 11.37 -11.35
CA ILE A 209 -16.30 12.73 -11.77
C ILE A 209 -15.54 12.75 -13.11
N THR A 210 -14.60 11.86 -13.32
CA THR A 210 -13.85 11.74 -14.57
C THR A 210 -14.77 11.39 -15.74
N ILE A 211 -15.68 10.42 -15.56
CA ILE A 211 -16.68 10.04 -16.57
C ILE A 211 -17.63 11.21 -16.88
N LEU A 212 -18.08 11.93 -15.83
CA LEU A 212 -18.95 13.10 -16.01
C LEU A 212 -18.29 14.21 -16.80
N LYS A 213 -17.01 14.54 -16.49
CA LYS A 213 -16.24 15.52 -17.25
C LYS A 213 -16.14 15.14 -18.74
N SER A 214 -15.83 13.90 -19.04
CA SER A 214 -15.79 13.40 -20.43
C SER A 214 -17.16 13.53 -21.10
N LYS A 215 -18.23 13.14 -20.40
CA LYS A 215 -19.61 13.24 -20.92
C LYS A 215 -20.03 14.68 -21.23
N ILE A 216 -19.67 15.64 -20.35
CA ILE A 216 -19.95 17.07 -20.56
C ILE A 216 -19.25 17.57 -21.83
N LEU A 217 -17.97 17.22 -22.01
CA LEU A 217 -17.21 17.60 -23.21
C LEU A 217 -17.81 16.99 -24.47
N ASP A 218 -18.22 15.71 -24.43
CA ASP A 218 -18.89 15.05 -25.54
C ASP A 218 -20.22 15.73 -25.92
N LEU A 219 -21.05 16.09 -24.92
CA LEU A 219 -22.28 16.83 -25.14
C LEU A 219 -22.03 18.22 -25.71
N ALA A 220 -20.97 18.91 -25.27
CA ALA A 220 -20.58 20.23 -25.79
C ALA A 220 -20.22 20.15 -27.27
N ILE A 221 -19.35 19.21 -27.66
CA ILE A 221 -18.89 19.04 -29.05
C ILE A 221 -20.05 18.62 -29.97
N ARG A 222 -20.99 17.83 -29.47
CA ARG A 222 -22.19 17.40 -30.23
C ARG A 222 -23.29 18.45 -30.28
N GLY A 223 -23.08 19.65 -29.74
CA GLY A 223 -24.08 20.73 -29.70
C GLY A 223 -25.31 20.41 -28.84
N LYS A 224 -25.17 19.50 -27.86
CA LYS A 224 -26.26 19.06 -26.96
C LYS A 224 -26.18 19.64 -25.55
N LEU A 225 -25.16 20.44 -25.28
CA LEU A 225 -24.95 21.00 -23.94
C LEU A 225 -25.76 22.28 -23.72
N VAL A 226 -25.85 23.12 -24.74
CA VAL A 226 -26.61 24.36 -24.73
C VAL A 226 -27.61 24.38 -25.88
N PRO A 227 -28.79 25.02 -25.71
CA PRO A 227 -29.72 25.22 -26.83
C PRO A 227 -29.08 26.13 -27.88
N GLN A 228 -29.41 25.90 -29.14
CA GLN A 228 -28.99 26.79 -30.25
C GLN A 228 -29.85 28.03 -30.23
N ASP A 229 -29.23 29.21 -30.45
CA ASP A 229 -29.93 30.46 -30.64
C ASP A 229 -30.12 30.71 -32.14
N PRO A 230 -31.37 30.84 -32.63
CA PRO A 230 -31.64 31.11 -34.06
C PRO A 230 -31.07 32.45 -34.56
N ASN A 231 -30.71 33.38 -33.63
CA ASN A 231 -30.13 34.66 -33.96
C ASN A 231 -28.59 34.64 -34.08
N ASP A 232 -27.96 33.51 -33.71
CA ASP A 232 -26.51 33.34 -33.85
C ASP A 232 -26.11 33.29 -35.35
N GLU A 233 -25.01 33.96 -35.66
CA GLU A 233 -24.43 33.91 -36.98
C GLU A 233 -24.01 32.46 -37.36
N PRO A 234 -24.42 31.92 -38.50
CA PRO A 234 -24.04 30.58 -38.91
C PRO A 234 -22.52 30.40 -39.01
N ALA A 235 -22.00 29.26 -38.55
CA ALA A 235 -20.56 28.98 -38.57
C ALA A 235 -19.95 29.02 -40.00
N SER A 236 -20.76 28.83 -41.06
CA SER A 236 -20.33 29.01 -42.46
C SER A 236 -19.83 30.42 -42.73
N VAL A 237 -20.53 31.45 -42.24
CA VAL A 237 -20.14 32.85 -42.41
C VAL A 237 -18.84 33.15 -41.64
N LEU A 238 -18.68 32.61 -40.46
CA LEU A 238 -17.42 32.71 -39.71
C LEU A 238 -16.25 32.07 -40.49
N LEU A 239 -16.46 30.88 -41.05
CA LEU A 239 -15.45 30.19 -41.85
C LEU A 239 -15.08 30.96 -43.12
N GLU A 240 -16.03 31.62 -43.76
CA GLU A 240 -15.75 32.48 -44.91
C GLU A 240 -14.89 33.70 -44.52
N ARG A 241 -15.17 34.37 -43.40
CA ARG A 241 -14.33 35.46 -42.87
C ARG A 241 -12.91 34.96 -42.57
N ILE A 242 -12.77 33.82 -41.88
CA ILE A 242 -11.45 33.28 -41.57
C ILE A 242 -10.67 32.94 -42.86
N ARG A 243 -11.33 32.43 -43.92
CA ARG A 243 -10.68 32.17 -45.23
C ARG A 243 -10.25 33.45 -45.90
N ALA A 244 -11.10 34.50 -45.90
CA ALA A 244 -10.76 35.78 -46.48
C ALA A 244 -9.56 36.45 -45.79
N GLU A 245 -9.55 36.42 -44.45
CA GLU A 245 -8.43 36.95 -43.65
C GLU A 245 -7.13 36.13 -43.89
N LYS A 246 -7.23 34.82 -43.98
CA LYS A 246 -6.10 33.95 -44.30
C LYS A 246 -5.51 34.27 -45.68
N GLU A 247 -6.35 34.49 -46.71
CA GLU A 247 -5.90 34.90 -48.02
C GLU A 247 -5.18 36.25 -48.05
N GLU A 248 -5.68 37.23 -47.30
CA GLU A 248 -5.00 38.53 -47.14
C GLU A 248 -3.62 38.40 -46.47
N LEU A 249 -3.51 37.54 -45.43
CA LEU A 249 -2.25 37.27 -44.75
C LEU A 249 -1.24 36.54 -45.68
N ILE A 250 -1.74 35.67 -46.57
CA ILE A 250 -0.92 35.00 -47.58
C ILE A 250 -0.42 36.00 -48.62
N LYS A 251 -1.31 36.90 -49.14
CA LYS A 251 -0.94 37.98 -50.08
C LYS A 251 0.13 38.89 -49.53
N HIS A 252 0.05 39.21 -48.22
CA HIS A 252 1.05 40.03 -47.51
C HIS A 252 2.31 39.27 -47.10
N GLY A 253 2.43 37.98 -47.47
CA GLY A 253 3.62 37.17 -47.14
C GLY A 253 3.79 36.83 -45.66
N LYS A 254 2.75 37.07 -44.83
CA LYS A 254 2.79 36.81 -43.38
C LYS A 254 2.64 35.32 -43.05
N ILE A 255 1.91 34.55 -43.87
CA ILE A 255 1.74 33.12 -43.76
C ILE A 255 1.92 32.47 -45.13
N LYS A 256 2.34 31.17 -45.15
CA LYS A 256 2.50 30.40 -46.35
C LYS A 256 1.19 29.68 -46.70
N ARG A 257 0.85 29.54 -47.99
CA ARG A 257 -0.28 28.77 -48.43
C ARG A 257 -0.06 27.29 -48.10
N ASP A 258 -1.03 26.63 -47.52
CA ASP A 258 -0.99 25.19 -47.29
C ASP A 258 -1.24 24.47 -48.62
N LYS A 259 -0.37 23.50 -48.97
CA LYS A 259 -0.46 22.70 -50.18
C LYS A 259 -1.60 21.66 -50.16
N LYS A 260 -2.14 21.40 -48.94
CA LYS A 260 -3.20 20.39 -48.67
C LYS A 260 -4.49 21.03 -48.15
N GLU A 261 -4.77 22.27 -48.55
CA GLU A 261 -6.00 22.94 -48.12
C GLU A 261 -7.22 22.17 -48.64
N SER A 262 -8.12 21.81 -47.70
CA SER A 262 -9.34 21.08 -48.00
C SER A 262 -10.59 21.81 -47.51
N VAL A 263 -11.73 21.46 -48.10
CA VAL A 263 -13.04 21.96 -47.65
C VAL A 263 -13.95 20.77 -47.47
N ILE A 264 -14.53 20.68 -46.27
CA ILE A 264 -15.56 19.69 -45.94
C ILE A 264 -16.93 20.33 -46.25
N PHE A 265 -17.78 19.60 -46.95
CA PHE A 265 -19.15 19.99 -47.24
C PHE A 265 -20.09 18.78 -47.26
N LYS A 266 -21.36 19.06 -47.08
CA LYS A 266 -22.42 18.03 -47.13
C LYS A 266 -22.99 17.98 -48.52
N GLY A 267 -23.04 16.78 -49.12
CA GLY A 267 -23.63 16.53 -50.43
C GLY A 267 -25.15 16.45 -50.39
N ASP A 268 -25.77 16.42 -51.60
CA ASP A 268 -27.24 16.30 -51.75
C ASP A 268 -27.77 14.94 -51.29
N ASP A 269 -26.92 13.94 -51.19
CA ASP A 269 -27.18 12.60 -50.65
C ASP A 269 -27.09 12.54 -49.11
N ASN A 270 -26.91 13.69 -48.46
CA ASN A 270 -26.76 13.84 -47.03
C ASN A 270 -25.43 13.32 -46.44
N SER A 271 -24.48 12.87 -47.28
CA SER A 271 -23.14 12.41 -46.92
C SER A 271 -22.12 13.56 -46.84
N TYR A 272 -21.07 13.40 -46.02
CA TYR A 272 -20.00 14.38 -45.93
C TYR A 272 -18.85 14.09 -46.89
N TYR A 273 -18.38 15.13 -47.57
CA TYR A 273 -17.31 15.09 -48.54
C TYR A 273 -16.18 16.02 -48.17
N GLU A 274 -14.94 15.61 -48.40
CA GLU A 274 -13.76 16.44 -48.35
C GLU A 274 -13.25 16.71 -49.78
N LYS A 275 -13.14 17.98 -50.17
CA LYS A 275 -12.54 18.42 -51.43
C LYS A 275 -11.13 18.92 -51.17
N VAL A 276 -10.13 18.24 -51.78
CA VAL A 276 -8.72 18.62 -51.78
C VAL A 276 -8.30 18.92 -53.21
N GLY A 277 -8.16 20.21 -53.56
CA GLY A 277 -7.94 20.62 -54.96
C GLY A 277 -9.12 20.19 -55.86
N ASN A 278 -8.86 19.33 -56.88
CA ASN A 278 -9.90 18.78 -57.77
C ASN A 278 -10.47 17.43 -57.30
N ASN A 279 -9.95 16.84 -56.25
CA ASN A 279 -10.40 15.53 -55.76
C ASN A 279 -11.48 15.71 -54.69
N VAL A 280 -12.57 14.93 -54.81
CA VAL A 280 -13.65 14.88 -53.81
C VAL A 280 -13.75 13.46 -53.26
N ASN A 281 -13.63 13.30 -51.98
CA ASN A 281 -13.70 12.01 -51.29
C ASN A 281 -14.82 12.03 -50.26
N CYS A 282 -15.62 10.96 -50.22
CA CYS A 282 -16.58 10.76 -49.11
C CYS A 282 -15.84 10.45 -47.80
N ILE A 283 -16.27 11.08 -46.73
CA ILE A 283 -15.62 10.96 -45.39
C ILE A 283 -16.59 10.51 -44.31
N ASP A 284 -17.79 10.05 -44.64
CA ASP A 284 -18.81 9.63 -43.65
C ASP A 284 -18.29 8.59 -42.67
N GLU A 285 -17.49 7.61 -43.14
CA GLU A 285 -16.91 6.59 -42.26
C GLU A 285 -15.87 7.14 -41.25
N LYS A 286 -15.41 8.38 -41.44
CA LYS A 286 -14.44 9.05 -40.56
C LYS A 286 -15.09 10.00 -39.56
N ILE A 287 -16.39 10.23 -39.67
CA ILE A 287 -17.15 11.11 -38.79
C ILE A 287 -17.85 10.24 -37.72
N PRO A 288 -17.55 10.38 -36.43
CA PRO A 288 -18.07 9.55 -35.34
C PRO A 288 -19.57 9.75 -35.06
#